data_7630cc3b52a99eb1b1b263b4c3e83870
#
_entry.id   7630cc3b52a99eb1b1b263b4c3e83870
#
_cell.length_a   1.000
_cell.length_b   1.000
_cell.length_c   1.000
_cell.angle_alpha   90.00
_cell.angle_beta   90.00
_cell.angle_gamma   90.00
#
_symmetry.space_group_name_H-M   'P 1'
#
loop_
_entity.id
_entity.type
_entity.pdbx_description
1 polymer ?
#
loop_
_entity_poly.entity_id
_entity_poly.type
_entity_poly.pdbx_seq_one_letter_code
_entity_poly.pdbx_strand_id
1 'polypeptide(L)'
;MVYQHEPQWTHNDYLNTLSDYGAVGFVLFFGATLAVFLRCYFGRKSKPSPATAASWDSPLFWQAVAVGVLAFSIQLVVDFHFKIPALAMVFAMITALLLQRVWKVEHQKDRLAPMVKWGHGIAALTVAAGLVSQVLPHYRSESHRYSARQALDKLWQYDDSDPVYREKLNFALNGLNRATAIDRNHPQAWADLSYATALRDHVETTSPQVLGKEAEGYASRALEITKVVPEFWIRRAVARDMQQKW
;
A
#
# COMPACT_ATOMS: atom_id res chain seq x y z
N MET A 1 -29.41 -0.10 4.53
CA MET A 1 -28.18 0.47 3.95
C MET A 1 -27.11 0.44 5.01
N VAL A 2 -26.21 -0.53 4.97
CA VAL A 2 -25.02 -0.50 5.82
C VAL A 2 -23.99 0.33 5.09
N TYR A 3 -23.86 1.60 5.45
CA TYR A 3 -22.69 2.39 5.04
C TYR A 3 -21.46 1.67 5.58
N GLN A 4 -20.70 1.02 4.72
CA GLN A 4 -19.37 0.57 5.05
C GLN A 4 -18.54 1.85 5.25
N HIS A 5 -18.43 2.28 6.50
CA HIS A 5 -17.31 3.14 6.88
C HIS A 5 -16.06 2.28 6.76
N GLU A 6 -15.39 2.37 5.62
CA GLU A 6 -13.98 1.98 5.61
C GLU A 6 -13.31 2.69 6.78
N PRO A 7 -12.46 2.00 7.56
CA PRO A 7 -11.75 2.66 8.63
C PRO A 7 -11.06 3.88 8.05
N GLN A 8 -11.57 5.05 8.40
CA GLN A 8 -11.01 6.30 7.92
C GLN A 8 -9.61 6.39 8.51
N TRP A 9 -8.61 6.46 7.62
CA TRP A 9 -7.24 6.70 8.02
C TRP A 9 -7.18 7.95 8.88
N THR A 10 -6.44 7.88 9.97
CA THR A 10 -6.12 9.09 10.72
C THR A 10 -5.42 10.05 9.76
N HIS A 11 -5.93 11.27 9.62
CA HIS A 11 -5.30 12.31 8.80
C HIS A 11 -4.01 12.79 9.48
N ASN A 12 -3.09 11.85 9.73
CA ASN A 12 -1.82 12.09 10.38
C ASN A 12 -0.88 10.91 10.13
N ASP A 13 0.09 11.10 9.23
CA ASP A 13 1.04 10.05 8.88
C ASP A 13 2.00 9.69 10.02
N TYR A 14 2.24 10.57 10.98
CA TYR A 14 3.04 10.24 12.16
C TYR A 14 2.34 9.20 13.02
N LEU A 15 1.04 9.39 13.28
CA LEU A 15 0.24 8.42 14.05
C LEU A 15 0.06 7.12 13.28
N ASN A 16 -0.19 7.19 11.97
CA ASN A 16 -0.27 6.01 11.12
C ASN A 16 1.04 5.21 11.14
N THR A 17 2.19 5.89 10.98
CA THR A 17 3.50 5.23 11.00
C THR A 17 3.80 4.61 12.38
N LEU A 18 3.43 5.30 13.47
CA LEU A 18 3.59 4.77 14.83
C LEU A 18 2.70 3.53 15.05
N SER A 19 1.48 3.53 14.54
CA SER A 19 0.55 2.41 14.63
C SER A 19 1.01 1.21 13.78
N ASP A 20 1.46 1.47 12.55
CA ASP A 20 1.77 0.41 11.57
C ASP A 20 3.14 -0.25 11.83
N TYR A 21 4.13 0.54 12.27
CA TYR A 21 5.53 0.10 12.41
C TYR A 21 6.07 0.17 13.84
N GLY A 22 5.25 0.61 14.80
CA GLY A 22 5.63 0.79 16.20
C GLY A 22 6.65 1.90 16.42
N ALA A 23 7.05 2.09 17.68
CA ALA A 23 7.98 3.16 18.08
C ALA A 23 9.36 3.04 17.40
N VAL A 24 9.85 1.82 17.20
CA VAL A 24 11.15 1.60 16.56
C VAL A 24 11.13 2.04 15.10
N GLY A 25 10.13 1.61 14.32
CA GLY A 25 9.98 2.01 12.92
C GLY A 25 9.75 3.51 12.77
N PHE A 26 8.96 4.10 13.67
CA PHE A 26 8.75 5.55 13.74
C PHE A 26 10.06 6.33 13.93
N VAL A 27 10.85 5.95 14.93
CA VAL A 27 12.13 6.63 15.23
C VAL A 27 13.14 6.44 14.11
N LEU A 28 13.24 5.26 13.52
CA LEU A 28 14.15 5.02 12.40
C LEU A 28 13.77 5.88 11.18
N PHE A 29 12.49 5.95 10.83
CA PHE A 29 12.04 6.68 9.65
C PHE A 29 12.12 8.20 9.82
N PHE A 30 11.43 8.73 10.83
CA PHE A 30 11.40 10.18 11.05
C PHE A 30 12.69 10.70 11.67
N GLY A 31 13.38 9.91 12.50
CA GLY A 31 14.68 10.25 13.06
C GLY A 31 15.75 10.35 11.98
N ALA A 32 15.77 9.44 11.00
CA ALA A 32 16.69 9.55 9.87
C ALA A 32 16.41 10.81 9.03
N THR A 33 15.14 11.09 8.73
CA THR A 33 14.72 12.31 8.00
C THR A 33 15.12 13.57 8.76
N LEU A 34 14.87 13.61 10.05
CA LEU A 34 15.27 14.73 10.93
C LEU A 34 16.80 14.90 10.97
N ALA A 35 17.57 13.81 11.07
CA ALA A 35 19.03 13.85 11.05
C ALA A 35 19.58 14.46 9.74
N VAL A 36 19.01 14.07 8.59
CA VAL A 36 19.36 14.66 7.29
C VAL A 36 19.05 16.16 7.28
N PHE A 37 17.89 16.53 7.75
CA PHE A 37 17.46 17.93 7.82
C PHE A 37 18.38 18.77 8.72
N LEU A 38 18.64 18.31 9.95
CA LEU A 38 19.53 19.01 10.90
C LEU A 38 20.92 19.17 10.32
N ARG A 39 21.44 18.15 9.64
CA ARG A 39 22.76 18.23 9.01
C ARG A 39 22.79 19.20 7.82
N CYS A 40 21.70 19.31 7.04
CA CYS A 40 21.59 20.31 5.98
C CYS A 40 21.62 21.75 6.53
N TYR A 41 20.97 21.99 7.66
CA TYR A 41 20.87 23.33 8.24
C TYR A 41 22.05 23.71 9.11
N PHE A 42 22.49 22.81 9.97
CA PHE A 42 23.52 23.07 10.98
C PHE A 42 24.89 22.49 10.61
N GLY A 43 24.97 21.71 9.52
CA GLY A 43 26.23 21.13 9.04
C GLY A 43 27.21 22.23 8.61
N ARG A 44 28.51 21.98 8.85
CA ARG A 44 29.58 22.91 8.49
C ARG A 44 29.49 23.26 7.01
N LYS A 45 29.36 24.55 6.68
CA LYS A 45 29.36 25.06 5.30
C LYS A 45 30.70 24.72 4.67
N SER A 46 30.72 23.77 3.76
CA SER A 46 31.89 23.54 2.89
C SER A 46 32.13 24.83 2.10
N LYS A 47 33.40 25.34 2.09
CA LYS A 47 33.76 26.52 1.29
C LYS A 47 33.33 26.24 -0.17
N PRO A 48 32.61 27.16 -0.82
CA PRO A 48 32.29 26.99 -2.22
C PRO A 48 33.58 26.91 -3.04
N SER A 49 33.71 25.87 -3.85
CA SER A 49 34.75 25.82 -4.86
C SER A 49 34.45 26.88 -5.92
N PRO A 50 35.41 27.73 -6.32
CA PRO A 50 35.12 28.82 -7.27
C PRO A 50 34.92 28.34 -8.71
N ALA A 51 35.07 27.07 -9.00
CA ALA A 51 34.93 26.52 -10.34
C ALA A 51 33.54 25.90 -10.56
N THR A 52 32.77 26.49 -11.49
CA THR A 52 31.62 25.94 -12.14
C THR A 52 30.41 25.61 -11.26
N ALA A 53 29.83 26.60 -10.63
CA ALA A 53 28.51 26.44 -10.03
C ALA A 53 27.44 26.49 -11.15
N ALA A 54 27.09 25.35 -11.71
CA ALA A 54 25.80 25.23 -12.37
C ALA A 54 24.72 25.68 -11.37
N SER A 55 23.72 26.43 -11.82
CA SER A 55 22.70 27.05 -10.94
C SER A 55 22.00 26.06 -10.01
N TRP A 56 21.92 24.78 -10.42
CA TRP A 56 21.33 23.66 -9.64
C TRP A 56 22.27 23.09 -8.57
N ASP A 57 23.58 23.44 -8.53
CA ASP A 57 24.51 23.06 -7.48
C ASP A 57 24.72 24.17 -6.44
N SER A 58 23.94 25.26 -6.51
CA SER A 58 24.02 26.36 -5.58
C SER A 58 23.59 25.95 -4.15
N PRO A 59 24.23 26.47 -3.10
CA PRO A 59 23.80 26.23 -1.72
C PRO A 59 22.35 26.64 -1.48
N LEU A 60 21.89 27.71 -2.11
CA LEU A 60 20.51 28.22 -2.01
C LEU A 60 19.48 27.22 -2.58
N PHE A 61 19.80 26.58 -3.72
CA PHE A 61 18.94 25.55 -4.29
C PHE A 61 18.73 24.39 -3.30
N TRP A 62 19.82 23.87 -2.73
CA TRP A 62 19.73 22.75 -1.78
C TRP A 62 19.10 23.13 -0.45
N GLN A 63 19.24 24.38 0.00
CA GLN A 63 18.49 24.89 1.16
C GLN A 63 17.00 24.96 0.86
N ALA A 64 16.60 25.43 -0.33
CA ALA A 64 15.20 25.46 -0.74
C ALA A 64 14.59 24.03 -0.80
N VAL A 65 15.35 23.07 -1.34
CA VAL A 65 14.94 21.65 -1.36
C VAL A 65 14.75 21.11 0.07
N ALA A 66 15.68 21.43 0.99
CA ALA A 66 15.56 21.02 2.39
C ALA A 66 14.34 21.65 3.08
N VAL A 67 14.04 22.93 2.79
CA VAL A 67 12.81 23.59 3.26
C VAL A 67 11.57 22.91 2.71
N GLY A 68 11.58 22.49 1.44
CA GLY A 68 10.49 21.73 0.83
C GLY A 68 10.22 20.40 1.54
N VAL A 69 11.28 19.66 1.88
CA VAL A 69 11.17 18.40 2.66
C VAL A 69 10.63 18.68 4.06
N LEU A 70 11.05 19.77 4.70
CA LEU A 70 10.51 20.18 5.99
C LEU A 70 9.02 20.53 5.91
N ALA A 71 8.63 21.34 4.93
CA ALA A 71 7.24 21.74 4.73
C ALA A 71 6.34 20.51 4.48
N PHE A 72 6.81 19.58 3.64
CA PHE A 72 6.12 18.30 3.42
C PHE A 72 6.02 17.48 4.73
N SER A 73 7.10 17.42 5.51
CA SER A 73 7.10 16.72 6.80
C SER A 73 6.12 17.35 7.80
N ILE A 74 5.99 18.66 7.82
CA ILE A 74 5.00 19.36 8.68
C ILE A 74 3.57 19.02 8.18
N GLN A 75 3.34 18.96 6.89
CA GLN A 75 2.03 18.64 6.32
C GLN A 75 1.57 17.23 6.68
N LEU A 76 2.48 16.26 6.87
CA LEU A 76 2.15 14.89 7.30
C LEU A 76 1.46 14.84 8.69
N VAL A 77 1.51 15.93 9.48
CA VAL A 77 0.80 16.02 10.76
C VAL A 77 -0.71 16.10 10.56
N VAL A 78 -1.14 16.69 9.45
CA VAL A 78 -2.56 16.98 9.16
C VAL A 78 -3.12 16.18 7.98
N ASP A 79 -2.27 15.38 7.31
CA ASP A 79 -2.68 14.62 6.13
C ASP A 79 -1.91 13.28 6.02
N PHE A 80 -2.36 12.39 5.13
CA PHE A 80 -1.83 11.02 4.93
C PHE A 80 -1.13 10.85 3.57
N HIS A 81 -0.18 11.71 3.26
CA HIS A 81 0.52 11.72 1.96
C HIS A 81 1.32 10.43 1.69
N PHE A 82 1.82 9.74 2.72
CA PHE A 82 2.57 8.49 2.56
C PHE A 82 1.68 7.30 2.16
N LYS A 83 0.36 7.40 2.32
CA LYS A 83 -0.57 6.42 1.76
C LYS A 83 -0.70 6.55 0.23
N ILE A 84 -0.19 7.64 -0.35
CA ILE A 84 -0.08 7.83 -1.79
C ILE A 84 1.33 7.42 -2.22
N PRO A 85 1.53 6.24 -2.87
CA PRO A 85 2.87 5.71 -3.16
C PRO A 85 3.74 6.67 -3.97
N ALA A 86 3.15 7.42 -4.91
CA ALA A 86 3.89 8.39 -5.71
C ALA A 86 4.51 9.51 -4.85
N LEU A 87 3.77 10.03 -3.87
CA LEU A 87 4.27 11.08 -2.96
C LEU A 87 5.35 10.53 -2.02
N ALA A 88 5.16 9.32 -1.48
CA ALA A 88 6.16 8.64 -0.65
C ALA A 88 7.46 8.41 -1.43
N MET A 89 7.37 7.97 -2.69
CA MET A 89 8.56 7.78 -3.56
C MET A 89 9.28 9.09 -3.85
N VAL A 90 8.57 10.16 -4.17
CA VAL A 90 9.17 11.49 -4.41
C VAL A 90 9.86 12.00 -3.15
N PHE A 91 9.21 11.87 -1.99
CA PHE A 91 9.81 12.24 -0.71
C PHE A 91 11.09 11.46 -0.42
N ALA A 92 11.07 10.14 -0.59
CA ALA A 92 12.24 9.28 -0.39
C ALA A 92 13.38 9.64 -1.35
N MET A 93 13.08 9.90 -2.63
CA MET A 93 14.08 10.27 -3.64
C MET A 93 14.72 11.63 -3.31
N ILE A 94 13.93 12.64 -2.97
CA ILE A 94 14.46 13.97 -2.61
C ILE A 94 15.30 13.89 -1.34
N THR A 95 14.84 13.15 -0.32
CA THR A 95 15.58 12.94 0.92
C THR A 95 16.91 12.21 0.66
N ALA A 96 16.93 11.21 -0.22
CA ALA A 96 18.15 10.51 -0.61
C ALA A 96 19.16 11.43 -1.35
N LEU A 97 18.68 12.30 -2.24
CA LEU A 97 19.51 13.31 -2.90
C LEU A 97 20.12 14.31 -1.90
N LEU A 98 19.33 14.78 -0.94
CA LEU A 98 19.82 15.61 0.15
C LEU A 98 20.87 14.88 0.99
N LEU A 99 20.63 13.62 1.33
CA LEU A 99 21.55 12.78 2.09
C LEU A 99 22.89 12.66 1.36
N GLN A 100 22.87 12.35 0.06
CA GLN A 100 24.07 12.26 -0.77
C GLN A 100 24.85 13.58 -0.80
N ARG A 101 24.15 14.72 -0.85
CA ARG A 101 24.77 16.05 -0.87
C ARG A 101 25.42 16.43 0.46
N VAL A 102 24.77 16.07 1.57
CA VAL A 102 25.21 16.44 2.92
C VAL A 102 26.27 15.50 3.45
N TRP A 103 26.19 14.22 3.10
CA TRP A 103 27.19 13.20 3.45
C TRP A 103 28.20 13.05 2.30
N LYS A 104 29.09 14.01 2.14
CA LYS A 104 30.29 13.78 1.33
C LYS A 104 31.10 12.71 2.05
N VAL A 105 30.96 11.47 1.61
CA VAL A 105 31.92 10.42 1.96
C VAL A 105 33.24 10.86 1.35
N GLU A 106 34.21 11.25 2.16
CA GLU A 106 35.60 11.38 1.72
C GLU A 106 36.00 10.04 1.12
N HIS A 107 36.12 10.03 -0.20
CA HIS A 107 36.59 8.83 -0.90
C HIS A 107 38.05 8.67 -0.54
N GLN A 108 38.32 8.01 0.57
CA GLN A 108 39.60 7.39 0.79
C GLN A 108 39.83 6.51 -0.43
N LYS A 109 40.97 6.75 -1.12
CA LYS A 109 41.35 6.01 -2.34
C LYS A 109 41.68 4.55 -2.01
N ASP A 110 40.76 3.80 -1.54
CA ASP A 110 40.92 2.40 -1.22
C ASP A 110 40.80 1.55 -2.50
N ARG A 111 41.81 0.75 -2.75
CA ARG A 111 41.88 -0.21 -3.87
C ARG A 111 40.76 -1.29 -3.79
N LEU A 112 40.06 -1.39 -2.68
CA LEU A 112 38.86 -2.24 -2.49
C LEU A 112 37.59 -1.63 -3.09
N ALA A 113 37.63 -0.37 -3.58
CA ALA A 113 36.49 0.38 -4.05
C ALA A 113 35.67 -0.30 -5.17
N PRO A 114 36.20 -0.98 -6.20
CA PRO A 114 35.36 -1.55 -7.24
C PRO A 114 34.54 -2.74 -6.73
N MET A 115 35.11 -3.63 -5.95
CA MET A 115 34.47 -4.83 -5.45
C MET A 115 33.31 -4.49 -4.47
N VAL A 116 33.57 -3.49 -3.60
CA VAL A 116 32.54 -2.98 -2.66
C VAL A 116 31.41 -2.27 -3.41
N LYS A 117 31.70 -1.47 -4.45
CA LYS A 117 30.67 -0.82 -5.29
C LYS A 117 29.79 -1.85 -6.01
N TRP A 118 30.38 -2.88 -6.60
CA TRP A 118 29.63 -3.95 -7.23
C TRP A 118 28.79 -4.73 -6.21
N GLY A 119 29.34 -5.02 -5.03
CA GLY A 119 28.61 -5.66 -3.94
C GLY A 119 27.37 -4.88 -3.51
N HIS A 120 27.47 -3.57 -3.34
CA HIS A 120 26.32 -2.72 -3.02
C HIS A 120 25.30 -2.67 -4.17
N GLY A 121 25.76 -2.60 -5.42
CA GLY A 121 24.89 -2.62 -6.60
C GLY A 121 24.10 -3.92 -6.70
N ILE A 122 24.76 -5.06 -6.51
CA ILE A 122 24.10 -6.38 -6.50
C ILE A 122 23.13 -6.49 -5.34
N ALA A 123 23.51 -6.07 -4.13
CA ALA A 123 22.64 -6.08 -2.96
C ALA A 123 21.39 -5.20 -3.20
N ALA A 124 21.55 -4.00 -3.73
CA ALA A 124 20.42 -3.12 -4.06
C ALA A 124 19.49 -3.73 -5.12
N LEU A 125 20.06 -4.34 -6.17
CA LEU A 125 19.26 -5.04 -7.19
C LEU A 125 18.52 -6.25 -6.61
N THR A 126 19.14 -7.01 -5.73
CA THR A 126 18.51 -8.17 -5.06
C THR A 126 17.34 -7.71 -4.19
N VAL A 127 17.53 -6.64 -3.40
CA VAL A 127 16.46 -6.05 -2.60
C VAL A 127 15.34 -5.51 -3.48
N ALA A 128 15.66 -4.78 -4.54
CA ALA A 128 14.66 -4.26 -5.48
C ALA A 128 13.87 -5.39 -6.16
N ALA A 129 14.54 -6.43 -6.63
CA ALA A 129 13.90 -7.60 -7.23
C ALA A 129 13.01 -8.33 -6.21
N GLY A 130 13.47 -8.48 -4.97
CA GLY A 130 12.67 -9.03 -3.87
C GLY A 130 11.42 -8.21 -3.59
N LEU A 131 11.53 -6.90 -3.49
CA LEU A 131 10.39 -6.00 -3.31
C LEU A 131 9.40 -6.09 -4.48
N VAL A 132 9.88 -6.05 -5.71
CA VAL A 132 9.03 -6.17 -6.90
C VAL A 132 8.31 -7.51 -6.92
N SER A 133 8.98 -8.60 -6.59
CA SER A 133 8.39 -9.95 -6.56
C SER A 133 7.28 -10.09 -5.52
N GLN A 134 7.33 -9.34 -4.42
CA GLN A 134 6.30 -9.33 -3.39
C GLN A 134 5.14 -8.33 -3.70
N VAL A 135 5.49 -7.14 -4.13
CA VAL A 135 4.52 -6.06 -4.35
C VAL A 135 3.71 -6.25 -5.63
N LEU A 136 4.34 -6.73 -6.71
CA LEU A 136 3.68 -6.82 -8.01
C LEU A 136 2.48 -7.80 -8.04
N PRO A 137 2.55 -9.00 -7.44
CA PRO A 137 1.39 -9.90 -7.35
C PRO A 137 0.27 -9.26 -6.53
N HIS A 138 0.58 -8.64 -5.39
CA HIS A 138 -0.40 -7.97 -4.57
C HIS A 138 -1.09 -6.83 -5.31
N TYR A 139 -0.33 -5.97 -6.00
CA TYR A 139 -0.87 -4.88 -6.81
C TYR A 139 -1.78 -5.40 -7.94
N ARG A 140 -1.39 -6.47 -8.64
CA ARG A 140 -2.21 -7.07 -9.71
C ARG A 140 -3.49 -7.67 -9.14
N SER A 141 -3.42 -8.37 -8.03
CA SER A 141 -4.57 -8.91 -7.31
C SER A 141 -5.53 -7.79 -6.93
N GLU A 142 -5.02 -6.73 -6.31
CA GLU A 142 -5.84 -5.57 -5.90
C GLU A 142 -6.50 -4.86 -7.08
N SER A 143 -5.82 -4.73 -8.22
CA SER A 143 -6.41 -4.15 -9.43
C SER A 143 -7.63 -4.94 -9.90
N HIS A 144 -7.56 -6.28 -9.91
CA HIS A 144 -8.71 -7.13 -10.26
C HIS A 144 -9.81 -7.05 -9.20
N ARG A 145 -9.45 -7.08 -7.92
CA ARG A 145 -10.39 -6.94 -6.81
C ARG A 145 -11.14 -5.60 -6.87
N TYR A 146 -10.40 -4.51 -7.06
CA TYR A 146 -10.99 -3.17 -7.10
C TYR A 146 -12.02 -3.01 -8.22
N SER A 147 -11.69 -3.45 -9.43
CA SER A 147 -12.63 -3.44 -10.56
C SER A 147 -13.86 -4.29 -10.31
N ALA A 148 -13.69 -5.47 -9.72
CA ALA A 148 -14.77 -6.37 -9.34
C ALA A 148 -15.64 -5.75 -8.25
N ARG A 149 -15.04 -5.14 -7.23
CA ARG A 149 -15.75 -4.47 -6.13
C ARG A 149 -16.58 -3.30 -6.65
N GLN A 150 -16.06 -2.48 -7.55
CA GLN A 150 -16.84 -1.41 -8.18
C GLN A 150 -18.07 -1.91 -8.91
N ALA A 151 -18.00 -3.11 -9.52
CA ALA A 151 -19.15 -3.73 -10.16
C ALA A 151 -20.20 -4.17 -9.12
N LEU A 152 -19.76 -4.80 -8.01
CA LEU A 152 -20.64 -5.21 -6.90
C LEU A 152 -21.32 -4.01 -6.25
N ASP A 153 -20.60 -2.93 -6.01
CA ASP A 153 -21.13 -1.73 -5.36
C ASP A 153 -22.19 -1.01 -6.21
N LYS A 154 -22.29 -1.32 -7.49
CA LYS A 154 -23.32 -0.79 -8.39
C LYS A 154 -24.52 -1.72 -8.58
N LEU A 155 -24.51 -2.95 -8.05
CA LEU A 155 -25.59 -3.91 -8.24
C LEU A 155 -26.93 -3.43 -7.69
N TRP A 156 -26.91 -2.65 -6.60
CA TRP A 156 -28.14 -2.09 -6.00
C TRP A 156 -28.94 -1.17 -6.94
N GLN A 157 -28.34 -0.75 -8.07
CA GLN A 157 -28.99 0.11 -9.09
C GLN A 157 -29.85 -0.70 -10.05
N TYR A 158 -29.77 -2.03 -10.02
CA TYR A 158 -30.43 -2.94 -10.94
C TYR A 158 -31.33 -3.89 -10.16
N ASP A 159 -32.43 -4.30 -10.80
CA ASP A 159 -33.27 -5.37 -10.29
C ASP A 159 -32.58 -6.73 -10.50
N ASP A 160 -32.80 -7.68 -9.60
CA ASP A 160 -32.19 -9.02 -9.67
C ASP A 160 -32.57 -9.78 -10.97
N SER A 161 -33.72 -9.44 -11.55
CA SER A 161 -34.20 -9.97 -12.84
C SER A 161 -33.53 -9.31 -14.06
N ASP A 162 -32.82 -8.19 -13.88
CA ASP A 162 -32.16 -7.46 -14.96
C ASP A 162 -30.93 -8.26 -15.49
N PRO A 163 -30.85 -8.52 -16.79
CA PRO A 163 -29.65 -9.15 -17.40
C PRO A 163 -28.34 -8.45 -17.04
N VAL A 164 -28.36 -7.12 -16.84
CA VAL A 164 -27.18 -6.31 -16.45
C VAL A 164 -26.73 -6.67 -15.04
N TYR A 165 -27.64 -6.96 -14.11
CA TYR A 165 -27.28 -7.44 -12.78
C TYR A 165 -26.43 -8.72 -12.88
N ARG A 166 -26.89 -9.71 -13.63
CA ARG A 166 -26.18 -10.98 -13.83
C ARG A 166 -24.83 -10.79 -14.52
N GLU A 167 -24.77 -9.94 -15.53
CA GLU A 167 -23.51 -9.62 -16.22
C GLU A 167 -22.48 -9.01 -15.26
N LYS A 168 -22.88 -8.02 -14.47
CA LYS A 168 -22.00 -7.37 -13.48
C LYS A 168 -21.55 -8.32 -12.38
N LEU A 169 -22.46 -9.16 -11.88
CA LEU A 169 -22.12 -10.17 -10.87
C LEU A 169 -21.10 -11.17 -11.42
N ASN A 170 -21.29 -11.67 -12.65
CA ASN A 170 -20.36 -12.57 -13.30
C ASN A 170 -18.98 -11.90 -13.55
N PHE A 171 -18.98 -10.64 -13.97
CA PHE A 171 -17.76 -9.87 -14.09
C PHE A 171 -17.01 -9.78 -12.74
N ALA A 172 -17.72 -9.48 -11.67
CA ALA A 172 -17.15 -9.38 -10.33
C ALA A 172 -16.59 -10.74 -9.87
N LEU A 173 -17.35 -11.83 -10.00
CA LEU A 173 -16.88 -13.17 -9.65
C LEU A 173 -15.62 -13.57 -10.41
N ASN A 174 -15.57 -13.31 -11.72
CA ASN A 174 -14.39 -13.58 -12.53
C ASN A 174 -13.17 -12.74 -12.07
N GLY A 175 -13.38 -11.45 -11.77
CA GLY A 175 -12.34 -10.56 -11.26
C GLY A 175 -11.79 -11.03 -9.92
N LEU A 176 -12.66 -11.40 -8.98
CA LEU A 176 -12.29 -11.86 -7.64
C LEU A 176 -11.61 -13.23 -7.68
N ASN A 177 -12.05 -14.14 -8.54
CA ASN A 177 -11.37 -15.42 -8.75
C ASN A 177 -9.94 -15.21 -9.29
N ARG A 178 -9.76 -14.25 -10.22
CA ARG A 178 -8.41 -13.89 -10.70
C ARG A 178 -7.57 -13.26 -9.59
N ALA A 179 -8.16 -12.36 -8.79
CA ALA A 179 -7.46 -11.72 -7.68
C ALA A 179 -6.94 -12.76 -6.68
N THR A 180 -7.79 -13.69 -6.23
CA THR A 180 -7.43 -14.75 -5.28
C THR A 180 -6.46 -15.77 -5.86
N ALA A 181 -6.47 -15.99 -7.18
CA ALA A 181 -5.51 -16.86 -7.87
C ALA A 181 -4.12 -16.22 -7.96
N ILE A 182 -4.04 -14.90 -8.17
CA ILE A 182 -2.77 -14.15 -8.25
C ILE A 182 -2.14 -14.01 -6.85
N ASP A 183 -2.93 -13.61 -5.85
CA ASP A 183 -2.47 -13.47 -4.47
C ASP A 183 -3.39 -14.22 -3.50
N ARG A 184 -2.98 -15.43 -3.15
CA ARG A 184 -3.71 -16.30 -2.21
C ARG A 184 -3.73 -15.76 -0.78
N ASN A 185 -2.87 -14.80 -0.46
CA ASN A 185 -2.77 -14.17 0.85
C ASN A 185 -3.48 -12.81 0.91
N HIS A 186 -4.32 -12.51 -0.08
CA HIS A 186 -5.11 -11.27 -0.10
C HIS A 186 -6.46 -11.47 0.61
N PRO A 187 -6.61 -11.14 1.91
CA PRO A 187 -7.78 -11.49 2.70
C PRO A 187 -9.05 -10.79 2.21
N GLN A 188 -8.93 -9.53 1.77
CA GLN A 188 -10.07 -8.75 1.27
C GLN A 188 -10.64 -9.35 -0.03
N ALA A 189 -9.79 -9.87 -0.91
CA ALA A 189 -10.27 -10.53 -2.13
C ALA A 189 -11.09 -11.79 -1.82
N TRP A 190 -10.69 -12.57 -0.81
CA TRP A 190 -11.46 -13.72 -0.34
C TRP A 190 -12.79 -13.32 0.30
N ALA A 191 -12.81 -12.24 1.09
CA ALA A 191 -14.03 -11.73 1.70
C ALA A 191 -15.02 -11.17 0.65
N ASP A 192 -14.52 -10.44 -0.34
CA ASP A 192 -15.33 -9.93 -1.44
C ASP A 192 -15.86 -11.10 -2.32
N LEU A 193 -15.07 -12.16 -2.53
CA LEU A 193 -15.50 -13.36 -3.24
C LEU A 193 -16.62 -14.10 -2.48
N SER A 194 -16.51 -14.19 -1.15
CA SER A 194 -17.59 -14.72 -0.30
C SER A 194 -18.88 -13.93 -0.50
N TYR A 195 -18.80 -12.61 -0.51
CA TYR A 195 -19.96 -11.74 -0.72
C TYR A 195 -20.57 -11.93 -2.11
N ALA A 196 -19.75 -11.89 -3.16
CA ALA A 196 -20.22 -12.08 -4.52
C ALA A 196 -20.87 -13.47 -4.73
N THR A 197 -20.33 -14.51 -4.06
CA THR A 197 -20.89 -15.86 -4.11
C THR A 197 -22.26 -15.92 -3.43
N ALA A 198 -22.43 -15.24 -2.30
CA ALA A 198 -23.72 -15.16 -1.63
C ALA A 198 -24.79 -14.45 -2.50
N LEU A 199 -24.40 -13.44 -3.28
CA LEU A 199 -25.33 -12.72 -4.18
C LEU A 199 -25.83 -13.58 -5.36
N ARG A 200 -25.20 -14.72 -5.66
CA ARG A 200 -25.67 -15.65 -6.71
C ARG A 200 -27.05 -16.21 -6.40
N ASP A 201 -27.46 -16.24 -5.12
CA ASP A 201 -28.81 -16.67 -4.72
C ASP A 201 -29.93 -15.88 -5.38
N HIS A 202 -29.67 -14.63 -5.76
CA HIS A 202 -30.65 -13.77 -6.43
C HIS A 202 -30.83 -14.09 -7.94
N VAL A 203 -29.89 -14.79 -8.56
CA VAL A 203 -29.85 -14.99 -10.03
C VAL A 203 -29.70 -16.44 -10.49
N GLU A 204 -29.43 -17.34 -9.57
CA GLU A 204 -29.21 -18.76 -9.88
C GLU A 204 -30.27 -19.63 -9.21
N THR A 205 -30.54 -20.79 -9.81
CA THR A 205 -31.41 -21.83 -9.24
C THR A 205 -30.69 -22.75 -8.25
N THR A 206 -29.41 -22.47 -7.98
CA THR A 206 -28.60 -23.21 -7.00
C THR A 206 -29.15 -22.97 -5.60
N SER A 207 -29.25 -24.03 -4.78
CA SER A 207 -29.84 -23.86 -3.45
C SER A 207 -28.98 -22.92 -2.58
N PRO A 208 -29.63 -22.07 -1.76
CA PRO A 208 -28.92 -21.16 -0.83
C PRO A 208 -27.94 -21.88 0.08
N GLN A 209 -28.23 -23.12 0.47
CA GLN A 209 -27.37 -23.92 1.34
C GLN A 209 -26.04 -24.26 0.65
N VAL A 210 -26.04 -24.55 -0.64
CA VAL A 210 -24.83 -24.86 -1.43
C VAL A 210 -24.00 -23.57 -1.59
N LEU A 211 -24.63 -22.47 -2.00
CA LEU A 211 -23.98 -21.17 -2.14
C LEU A 211 -23.42 -20.66 -0.79
N GLY A 212 -24.20 -20.82 0.28
CA GLY A 212 -23.77 -20.45 1.63
C GLY A 212 -22.55 -21.27 2.09
N LYS A 213 -22.47 -22.58 1.77
CA LYS A 213 -21.31 -23.39 2.09
C LYS A 213 -20.05 -22.94 1.32
N GLU A 214 -20.19 -22.62 0.06
CA GLU A 214 -19.12 -22.09 -0.78
C GLU A 214 -18.64 -20.73 -0.23
N ALA A 215 -19.57 -19.80 0.02
CA ALA A 215 -19.30 -18.48 0.57
C ALA A 215 -18.63 -18.55 1.97
N GLU A 216 -19.07 -19.48 2.85
CA GLU A 216 -18.42 -19.70 4.15
C GLU A 216 -16.96 -20.14 4.00
N GLY A 217 -16.67 -20.98 3.02
CA GLY A 217 -15.30 -21.40 2.70
C GLY A 217 -14.40 -20.20 2.39
N TYR A 218 -14.86 -19.28 1.54
CA TYR A 218 -14.12 -18.08 1.19
C TYR A 218 -13.96 -17.11 2.37
N ALA A 219 -15.02 -16.86 3.14
CA ALA A 219 -14.94 -16.02 4.33
C ALA A 219 -14.00 -16.62 5.39
N SER A 220 -14.02 -17.94 5.56
CA SER A 220 -13.11 -18.63 6.47
C SER A 220 -11.66 -18.48 6.02
N ARG A 221 -11.39 -18.55 4.72
CA ARG A 221 -10.05 -18.30 4.18
C ARG A 221 -9.56 -16.88 4.45
N ALA A 222 -10.42 -15.86 4.33
CA ALA A 222 -10.08 -14.49 4.72
C ALA A 222 -9.71 -14.40 6.21
N LEU A 223 -10.46 -15.07 7.08
CA LEU A 223 -10.23 -15.10 8.53
C LEU A 223 -8.99 -15.91 8.96
N GLU A 224 -8.57 -16.90 8.17
CA GLU A 224 -7.29 -17.60 8.39
C GLU A 224 -6.09 -16.65 8.20
N ILE A 225 -6.18 -15.73 7.23
CA ILE A 225 -5.12 -14.76 6.94
C ILE A 225 -5.12 -13.64 7.98
N THR A 226 -6.30 -13.11 8.32
CA THR A 226 -6.42 -12.07 9.34
C THR A 226 -7.77 -12.13 10.05
N LYS A 227 -7.75 -12.06 11.39
CA LYS A 227 -8.94 -12.16 12.25
C LYS A 227 -9.45 -10.81 12.75
N VAL A 228 -8.70 -9.74 12.52
CA VAL A 228 -8.96 -8.43 13.11
C VAL A 228 -9.98 -7.58 12.34
N VAL A 229 -10.38 -8.01 11.15
CA VAL A 229 -11.32 -7.27 10.30
C VAL A 229 -12.75 -7.74 10.59
N PRO A 230 -13.62 -6.90 11.21
CA PRO A 230 -14.99 -7.28 11.58
C PRO A 230 -15.84 -7.71 10.38
N GLU A 231 -15.62 -7.10 9.22
CA GLU A 231 -16.34 -7.42 7.98
C GLU A 231 -16.23 -8.90 7.60
N PHE A 232 -15.09 -9.54 7.81
CA PHE A 232 -14.90 -10.95 7.44
C PHE A 232 -15.76 -11.88 8.31
N TRP A 233 -15.95 -11.54 9.58
CA TRP A 233 -16.86 -12.26 10.46
C TRP A 233 -18.33 -12.08 10.04
N ILE A 234 -18.71 -10.87 9.60
CA ILE A 234 -20.05 -10.60 9.05
C ILE A 234 -20.27 -11.43 7.79
N ARG A 235 -19.31 -11.46 6.85
CA ARG A 235 -19.43 -12.30 5.64
C ARG A 235 -19.62 -13.77 5.97
N ARG A 236 -18.89 -14.28 6.95
CA ARG A 236 -19.03 -15.67 7.40
C ARG A 236 -20.39 -15.90 8.09
N ALA A 237 -20.87 -14.95 8.86
CA ALA A 237 -22.19 -15.06 9.51
C ALA A 237 -23.32 -15.11 8.47
N VAL A 238 -23.28 -14.22 7.46
CA VAL A 238 -24.26 -14.23 6.35
C VAL A 238 -24.22 -15.56 5.60
N ALA A 239 -23.05 -16.09 5.30
CA ALA A 239 -22.89 -17.37 4.62
C ALA A 239 -23.44 -18.55 5.44
N ARG A 240 -23.35 -18.50 6.78
CA ARG A 240 -23.95 -19.50 7.68
C ARG A 240 -25.46 -19.35 7.77
N ASP A 241 -25.96 -18.14 7.77
CA ASP A 241 -27.39 -17.87 7.74
C ASP A 241 -28.04 -18.50 6.52
N MET A 242 -27.46 -18.33 5.34
CA MET A 242 -27.90 -19.00 4.11
C MET A 242 -27.96 -20.54 4.22
N GLN A 243 -27.14 -21.12 5.07
CA GLN A 243 -27.14 -22.57 5.34
C GLN A 243 -28.15 -22.96 6.44
N GLN A 244 -28.82 -22.00 7.07
CA GLN A 244 -29.68 -22.20 8.26
C GLN A 244 -28.91 -22.88 9.41
N LYS A 245 -27.63 -22.57 9.53
CA LYS A 245 -26.74 -23.04 10.62
C LYS A 245 -26.60 -21.94 11.66
N TRP A 246 -27.42 -22.04 12.68
CA TRP A 246 -27.38 -21.17 13.86
C TRP A 246 -26.43 -21.69 14.91
#